data_e4d090f181408ba9c9d052d716b3d40d
#
_entry.id   e4d090f181408ba9c9d052d716b3d40d
#
_cell.length_a   1.000
_cell.length_b   1.000
_cell.length_c   1.000
_cell.angle_alpha   90.00
_cell.angle_beta   90.00
_cell.angle_gamma   90.00
#
_symmetry.space_group_name_H-M   'P 1'
#
loop_
_entity.id
_entity.type
_entity.pdbx_description
1 polymer ?
#
loop_
_entity_poly.entity_id
_entity_poly.type
_entity_poly.pdbx_seq_one_letter_code
_entity_poly.pdbx_strand_id
1 'polypeptide(L)'
;MRPRHPVTAALTAAEQRTPVRPAGARVRRAGAALAAVALAGSLVTTGDAGRAAADAEVSSEVPRANCGPGSSPETGVQGQVPLADRTSGRSKLGYRCNMELLSRYQGQGQGTVGASYGHCQYLGTILPSVLSAKHKGVNVIDMSDPRRPKLTDSLVSPATVGGTWETLKVHEGRGLMAAVSVGAVTGGFFVSVYDVKTDCAHPKLLNGVDGTNLTMPGAFPGHEASWSPDGRTYWTTGLLGGAIAALDMTDPRKPEVVYNGLTGMINHGVNVSTDGNRIYVASSSIPAGVTIFDSSDVQRRAPHPQLRRVSETTWQDGIVTQFAQPFTDGGRPYMLAVDELGSGGARIFDISDDRRPRLVRRLKLEINRPENLKVRGADTAKNGIFGYDSHYCTLDRPADPTALACGWIQSGIRVFDIRDLTRPREIAYFNPPAQVGQRGRLVNSAHAFVPFGGYFSDIVNDYPGKPPIYTGETDMTADWCMSPPRFDGDRLWVSCDDNGALLLRFTNGAYPLR
;
A
#
# COMPACT_ATOMS: atom_id res chain seq x y z
N MET A 1 8.62 -16.59 -83.57
CA MET A 1 8.69 -15.38 -84.45
C MET A 1 8.45 -14.16 -83.57
N ARG A 2 9.43 -13.31 -83.43
CA ARG A 2 9.31 -11.89 -82.95
C ARG A 2 8.59 -11.11 -84.09
N PRO A 3 8.06 -9.87 -83.84
CA PRO A 3 8.75 -8.71 -83.31
C PRO A 3 7.87 -7.65 -82.54
N ARG A 4 8.52 -6.89 -81.70
CA ARG A 4 8.90 -5.45 -81.72
C ARG A 4 7.95 -4.41 -81.07
N HIS A 5 8.58 -3.67 -80.22
CA HIS A 5 8.28 -2.37 -79.60
C HIS A 5 7.87 -1.23 -80.54
N PRO A 6 7.38 -0.05 -80.09
CA PRO A 6 8.15 0.95 -79.29
C PRO A 6 7.32 1.82 -78.29
N VAL A 7 7.97 2.35 -77.29
CA VAL A 7 8.62 3.66 -77.04
C VAL A 7 7.74 4.75 -76.33
N THR A 8 8.14 5.08 -75.11
CA THR A 8 8.28 6.35 -74.36
C THR A 8 7.16 7.38 -74.27
N ALA A 9 6.88 7.78 -73.01
CA ALA A 9 7.03 9.19 -72.53
C ALA A 9 7.05 9.27 -71.02
N ALA A 10 8.07 9.94 -70.47
CA ALA A 10 8.26 10.29 -69.08
C ALA A 10 7.43 11.50 -68.69
N LEU A 11 6.88 11.50 -67.45
CA LEU A 11 6.49 12.71 -66.75
C LEU A 11 6.83 12.54 -65.26
N THR A 12 7.77 13.34 -64.83
CA THR A 12 8.21 13.56 -63.43
C THR A 12 7.12 14.27 -62.64
N ALA A 13 6.73 13.67 -61.52
CA ALA A 13 6.09 14.42 -60.44
C ALA A 13 6.78 14.07 -59.11
N ALA A 14 7.38 15.07 -58.49
CA ALA A 14 8.01 14.99 -57.21
C ALA A 14 6.92 14.94 -56.11
N GLU A 15 6.73 13.80 -55.47
CA GLU A 15 5.95 13.70 -54.26
C GLU A 15 6.80 14.06 -53.04
N GLN A 16 6.46 15.17 -52.42
CA GLN A 16 6.96 15.56 -51.08
C GLN A 16 6.43 14.56 -50.05
N ARG A 17 7.30 13.70 -49.53
CA ARG A 17 7.01 12.84 -48.39
C ARG A 17 7.11 13.65 -47.09
N THR A 18 5.98 13.92 -46.45
CA THR A 18 5.89 14.34 -45.06
C THR A 18 6.29 13.19 -44.15
N PRO A 19 7.12 13.42 -43.10
CA PRO A 19 7.52 12.35 -42.21
C PRO A 19 6.36 11.95 -41.28
N VAL A 20 5.96 10.69 -41.35
CA VAL A 20 5.00 10.07 -40.41
C VAL A 20 5.68 9.94 -39.05
N ARG A 21 5.20 10.69 -38.07
CA ARG A 21 5.60 10.53 -36.65
C ARG A 21 5.03 9.22 -36.11
N PRO A 22 5.81 8.44 -35.34
CA PRO A 22 5.33 7.17 -34.81
C PRO A 22 4.22 7.38 -33.76
N ALA A 23 3.15 6.60 -33.87
CA ALA A 23 1.94 6.66 -33.04
C ALA A 23 2.16 6.35 -31.53
N GLY A 24 3.36 5.96 -31.11
CA GLY A 24 3.67 5.61 -29.73
C GLY A 24 3.70 6.77 -28.72
N ALA A 25 3.79 8.03 -29.20
CA ALA A 25 3.89 9.18 -28.29
C ALA A 25 2.53 9.67 -27.73
N ARG A 26 1.41 9.29 -28.36
CA ARG A 26 0.07 9.73 -27.91
C ARG A 26 -0.53 8.83 -26.83
N VAL A 27 -0.20 7.54 -26.80
CA VAL A 27 -0.69 6.62 -25.76
C VAL A 27 -0.01 6.88 -24.42
N ARG A 28 1.25 7.32 -24.41
CA ARG A 28 1.98 7.67 -23.17
C ARG A 28 1.45 8.93 -22.47
N ARG A 29 0.85 9.89 -23.23
CA ARG A 29 0.28 11.12 -22.63
C ARG A 29 -1.12 10.93 -22.04
N ALA A 30 -1.91 10.00 -22.56
CA ALA A 30 -3.26 9.73 -22.05
C ALA A 30 -3.25 8.96 -20.72
N GLY A 31 -2.33 8.00 -20.54
CA GLY A 31 -2.18 7.27 -19.27
C GLY A 31 -1.65 8.15 -18.14
N ALA A 32 -0.75 9.09 -18.43
CA ALA A 32 -0.24 10.04 -17.46
C ALA A 32 -1.30 11.05 -16.98
N ALA A 33 -2.22 11.46 -17.86
CA ALA A 33 -3.27 12.40 -17.53
C ALA A 33 -4.34 11.82 -16.59
N LEU A 34 -4.65 10.52 -16.68
CA LEU A 34 -5.67 9.87 -15.84
C LEU A 34 -5.22 9.65 -14.39
N ALA A 35 -3.95 9.35 -14.16
CA ALA A 35 -3.41 9.23 -12.80
C ALA A 35 -3.11 10.60 -12.18
N ALA A 36 -2.73 11.60 -12.98
CA ALA A 36 -2.54 12.98 -12.52
C ALA A 36 -3.86 13.63 -12.05
N VAL A 37 -4.99 13.31 -12.69
CA VAL A 37 -6.32 13.79 -12.28
C VAL A 37 -6.74 13.17 -10.94
N ALA A 38 -6.32 11.94 -10.61
CA ALA A 38 -6.67 11.29 -9.35
C ALA A 38 -6.05 11.95 -8.11
N LEU A 39 -4.86 12.55 -8.22
CA LEU A 39 -4.20 13.24 -7.09
C LEU A 39 -4.30 14.78 -7.14
N ALA A 40 -4.42 15.38 -8.33
CA ALA A 40 -4.43 16.85 -8.46
C ALA A 40 -5.76 17.52 -8.07
N GLY A 41 -6.86 16.77 -7.94
CA GLY A 41 -8.16 17.30 -7.50
C GLY A 41 -8.29 17.61 -6.01
N SER A 42 -7.20 17.48 -5.23
CA SER A 42 -7.24 17.28 -3.79
C SER A 42 -6.82 18.47 -2.93
N LEU A 43 -6.42 19.59 -3.50
CA LEU A 43 -5.97 20.75 -2.73
C LEU A 43 -7.16 21.68 -2.38
N VAL A 44 -8.00 21.27 -1.45
CA VAL A 44 -8.95 22.18 -0.79
C VAL A 44 -8.45 22.46 0.63
N THR A 45 -7.94 23.64 0.84
CA THR A 45 -7.55 24.15 2.16
C THR A 45 -8.78 24.61 2.93
N THR A 46 -9.14 23.91 4.00
CA THR A 46 -10.07 24.44 5.02
C THR A 46 -9.33 24.49 6.35
N GLY A 47 -9.13 25.70 6.86
CA GLY A 47 -8.33 25.95 8.03
C GLY A 47 -9.05 25.63 9.35
N ASP A 48 -8.29 25.11 10.28
CA ASP A 48 -8.52 25.26 11.70
C ASP A 48 -7.16 25.29 12.45
N ALA A 49 -6.65 26.50 12.66
CA ALA A 49 -5.32 26.74 13.22
C ALA A 49 -5.23 26.50 14.75
N GLY A 50 -6.34 26.28 15.43
CA GLY A 50 -6.38 26.22 16.90
C GLY A 50 -5.99 24.89 17.53
N ARG A 51 -6.02 23.77 16.78
CA ARG A 51 -5.72 22.43 17.30
C ARG A 51 -4.29 21.94 17.05
N ALA A 52 -3.60 22.48 16.06
CA ALA A 52 -2.23 22.09 15.71
C ALA A 52 -1.19 22.39 16.80
N ALA A 53 -1.46 23.35 17.69
CA ALA A 53 -0.52 23.74 18.74
C ALA A 53 -0.44 22.72 19.90
N ALA A 54 -1.55 22.08 20.27
CA ALA A 54 -1.58 21.11 21.38
C ALA A 54 -0.87 19.79 21.01
N ASP A 55 -0.85 19.45 19.73
CA ASP A 55 -0.22 18.21 19.25
C ASP A 55 1.31 18.31 19.14
N ALA A 56 1.88 19.51 19.14
CA ALA A 56 3.32 19.73 19.03
C ALA A 56 4.12 19.24 20.26
N GLU A 57 3.48 19.15 21.42
CA GLU A 57 4.12 18.75 22.68
C GLU A 57 4.28 17.23 22.84
N VAL A 58 3.52 16.40 22.09
CA VAL A 58 3.60 14.95 22.20
C VAL A 58 4.86 14.45 21.50
N SER A 59 5.75 13.79 22.26
CA SER A 59 7.00 13.23 21.72
C SER A 59 6.76 12.28 20.55
N SER A 60 7.64 12.37 19.54
CA SER A 60 7.65 11.47 18.37
C SER A 60 8.84 10.51 18.36
N GLU A 61 9.75 10.63 19.29
CA GLU A 61 10.98 9.85 19.34
C GLU A 61 10.73 8.39 19.67
N VAL A 62 11.27 7.49 18.88
CA VAL A 62 11.24 6.05 19.13
C VAL A 62 12.68 5.55 19.25
N PRO A 63 13.09 5.05 20.43
CA PRO A 63 14.43 4.51 20.62
C PRO A 63 14.73 3.38 19.63
N ARG A 64 15.96 3.37 19.10
CA ARG A 64 16.45 2.35 18.18
C ARG A 64 16.45 0.96 18.82
N ALA A 65 16.29 -0.07 18.02
CA ALA A 65 16.46 -1.45 18.45
C ALA A 65 17.89 -1.73 18.93
N ASN A 66 18.01 -2.46 20.03
CA ASN A 66 19.28 -3.03 20.48
C ASN A 66 19.54 -4.34 19.72
N CYS A 67 20.46 -4.31 18.78
CA CYS A 67 20.72 -5.41 17.86
C CYS A 67 21.60 -6.48 18.51
N GLY A 68 21.07 -7.69 18.66
CA GLY A 68 21.81 -8.85 19.15
C GLY A 68 22.69 -9.54 18.08
N PRO A 69 23.33 -10.65 18.45
CA PRO A 69 24.19 -11.44 17.55
C PRO A 69 23.48 -11.85 16.25
N GLY A 70 24.22 -11.88 15.14
CA GLY A 70 23.68 -12.21 13.81
C GLY A 70 22.97 -11.06 13.09
N SER A 71 22.83 -9.90 13.73
CA SER A 71 22.32 -8.69 13.10
C SER A 71 23.33 -8.09 12.11
N SER A 72 22.83 -7.32 11.15
CA SER A 72 23.62 -6.49 10.23
C SER A 72 22.99 -5.10 10.21
N PRO A 73 23.30 -4.25 11.20
CA PRO A 73 22.60 -2.99 11.39
C PRO A 73 22.76 -2.00 10.25
N GLU A 74 21.82 -1.05 10.16
CA GLU A 74 21.94 0.13 9.31
C GLU A 74 23.14 0.99 9.70
N THR A 75 23.73 1.65 8.70
CA THR A 75 24.98 2.41 8.83
C THR A 75 24.74 3.90 9.08
N GLY A 76 23.51 4.38 8.84
CA GLY A 76 23.10 5.76 9.01
C GLY A 76 22.24 6.00 10.25
N VAL A 77 21.40 7.03 10.19
CA VAL A 77 20.38 7.29 11.20
C VAL A 77 19.31 6.21 11.14
N GLN A 78 18.51 6.05 12.22
CA GLN A 78 17.45 5.04 12.26
C GLN A 78 16.52 5.17 11.05
N GLY A 79 16.38 4.08 10.30
CA GLY A 79 15.54 4.00 9.10
C GLY A 79 16.23 4.38 7.80
N GLN A 80 17.45 4.87 7.82
CA GLN A 80 18.15 5.35 6.64
C GLN A 80 18.76 4.21 5.80
N VAL A 81 18.66 4.32 4.47
CA VAL A 81 19.52 3.66 3.48
C VAL A 81 20.41 4.72 2.86
N PRO A 82 21.62 4.96 3.39
CA PRO A 82 22.46 6.08 2.98
C PRO A 82 22.81 6.08 1.50
N LEU A 83 22.86 7.24 0.87
CA LEU A 83 23.29 7.37 -0.53
C LEU A 83 24.68 6.75 -0.77
N ALA A 84 25.59 6.85 0.21
CA ALA A 84 26.90 6.19 0.16
C ALA A 84 26.80 4.66 0.07
N ASP A 85 25.88 4.05 0.80
CA ASP A 85 25.63 2.60 0.76
C ASP A 85 25.03 2.15 -0.57
N ARG A 86 24.18 2.99 -1.17
CA ARG A 86 23.62 2.72 -2.49
C ARG A 86 24.69 2.79 -3.58
N THR A 87 25.53 3.82 -3.57
CA THR A 87 26.58 4.02 -4.58
C THR A 87 27.71 2.99 -4.46
N SER A 88 28.08 2.58 -3.24
CA SER A 88 29.07 1.54 -3.00
C SER A 88 28.54 0.11 -3.25
N GLY A 89 27.22 -0.04 -3.30
CA GLY A 89 26.56 -1.35 -3.40
C GLY A 89 26.39 -2.07 -2.04
N ARG A 90 26.67 -1.42 -0.90
CA ARG A 90 26.42 -1.98 0.44
C ARG A 90 24.94 -2.32 0.65
N SER A 91 24.03 -1.53 0.09
CA SER A 91 22.58 -1.74 0.16
C SER A 91 22.11 -3.07 -0.45
N LYS A 92 22.91 -3.70 -1.33
CA LYS A 92 22.63 -5.05 -1.86
C LYS A 92 22.65 -6.17 -0.81
N LEU A 93 23.26 -5.91 0.35
CA LEU A 93 23.31 -6.87 1.45
C LEU A 93 22.09 -6.75 2.39
N GLY A 94 21.31 -5.67 2.24
CA GLY A 94 20.23 -5.33 3.15
C GLY A 94 20.73 -4.99 4.56
N TYR A 95 19.76 -4.73 5.45
CA TYR A 95 20.01 -4.42 6.86
C TYR A 95 19.03 -5.21 7.73
N ARG A 96 19.47 -5.66 8.88
CA ARG A 96 18.61 -6.37 9.81
C ARG A 96 19.07 -6.22 11.26
N CYS A 97 18.11 -6.17 12.14
CA CYS A 97 18.29 -6.17 13.58
C CYS A 97 17.28 -7.12 14.21
N ASN A 98 17.77 -8.13 14.93
CA ASN A 98 16.93 -9.14 15.60
C ASN A 98 15.93 -9.86 14.69
N MET A 99 16.24 -9.94 13.41
CA MET A 99 15.46 -10.68 12.41
C MET A 99 16.39 -11.42 11.44
N GLU A 100 15.89 -12.50 10.88
CA GLU A 100 16.53 -13.22 9.78
C GLU A 100 15.54 -13.54 8.66
N LEU A 101 16.04 -13.66 7.45
CA LEU A 101 15.27 -14.04 6.28
C LEU A 101 15.24 -15.57 6.18
N LEU A 102 14.05 -16.17 6.28
CA LEU A 102 13.84 -17.61 6.10
C LEU A 102 13.56 -17.97 4.64
N SER A 103 12.83 -17.12 3.93
CA SER A 103 12.40 -17.40 2.57
C SER A 103 12.18 -16.11 1.78
N ARG A 104 12.45 -16.18 0.47
CA ARG A 104 12.16 -15.11 -0.50
C ARG A 104 11.73 -15.67 -1.83
N TYR A 105 10.67 -15.13 -2.38
CA TYR A 105 10.26 -15.33 -3.77
C TYR A 105 10.08 -13.99 -4.47
N GLN A 106 11.02 -13.59 -5.30
CA GLN A 106 10.98 -12.30 -6.01
C GLN A 106 9.94 -12.27 -7.13
N GLY A 107 9.93 -13.30 -7.98
CA GLY A 107 9.03 -13.38 -9.14
C GLY A 107 9.11 -12.15 -10.04
N GLN A 108 7.96 -11.53 -10.27
CA GLN A 108 7.79 -10.31 -11.07
C GLN A 108 7.74 -9.03 -10.23
N GLY A 109 8.01 -9.14 -8.92
CA GLY A 109 7.83 -8.09 -7.93
C GLY A 109 6.44 -8.14 -7.29
N GLN A 110 6.19 -7.22 -6.37
CA GLN A 110 4.95 -6.99 -5.64
C GLN A 110 4.33 -5.67 -6.06
N GLY A 111 3.07 -5.68 -6.49
CA GLY A 111 2.33 -4.46 -6.80
C GLY A 111 1.72 -3.85 -5.55
N THR A 112 2.27 -2.78 -5.04
CA THR A 112 1.86 -1.98 -3.88
C THR A 112 1.54 -2.81 -2.62
N VAL A 113 0.42 -3.53 -2.58
CA VAL A 113 -0.02 -4.32 -1.41
C VAL A 113 -0.30 -5.77 -1.78
N GLY A 114 0.25 -6.68 -1.00
CA GLY A 114 -0.05 -8.10 -0.99
C GLY A 114 -0.80 -8.53 0.27
N ALA A 115 -1.20 -9.79 0.29
CA ALA A 115 -1.85 -10.42 1.43
C ALA A 115 -1.24 -11.80 1.71
N SER A 116 -1.60 -12.44 2.83
CA SER A 116 -1.14 -13.78 3.16
C SER A 116 -2.19 -14.56 3.94
N TYR A 117 -2.16 -15.89 3.82
CA TYR A 117 -2.99 -16.81 4.59
C TYR A 117 -2.25 -18.15 4.76
N GLY A 118 -2.26 -18.69 5.98
CA GLY A 118 -1.52 -19.93 6.26
C GLY A 118 -0.04 -19.81 5.85
N HIS A 119 0.40 -20.71 4.97
CA HIS A 119 1.76 -20.73 4.42
C HIS A 119 1.89 -20.09 3.03
N CYS A 120 0.86 -19.36 2.57
CA CYS A 120 0.81 -18.75 1.26
C CYS A 120 0.87 -17.22 1.32
N GLN A 121 1.50 -16.62 0.30
CA GLN A 121 1.43 -15.18 0.04
C GLN A 121 0.80 -14.90 -1.31
N TYR A 122 0.08 -13.80 -1.40
CA TYR A 122 -0.65 -13.32 -2.56
C TYR A 122 -0.07 -11.97 -2.97
N LEU A 123 0.67 -11.95 -4.08
CA LEU A 123 1.30 -10.73 -4.58
C LEU A 123 0.28 -9.95 -5.41
N GLY A 124 -0.11 -8.77 -4.92
CA GLY A 124 -1.05 -7.87 -5.58
C GLY A 124 -0.54 -7.37 -6.92
N THR A 125 -1.39 -6.67 -7.66
CA THR A 125 -1.11 -6.22 -9.03
C THR A 125 -1.19 -4.71 -9.17
N ILE A 126 -0.33 -4.16 -10.04
CA ILE A 126 -0.38 -2.76 -10.49
C ILE A 126 -0.60 -2.69 -12.01
N LEU A 127 -0.94 -1.51 -12.50
CA LEU A 127 -1.33 -1.29 -13.90
C LEU A 127 -0.32 -1.82 -14.94
N PRO A 128 1.01 -1.61 -14.82
CA PRO A 128 1.95 -2.13 -15.82
C PRO A 128 1.95 -3.66 -15.92
N SER A 129 1.79 -4.38 -14.80
CA SER A 129 1.78 -5.84 -14.80
C SER A 129 0.60 -6.43 -15.56
N VAL A 130 -0.54 -5.75 -15.56
CA VAL A 130 -1.74 -6.15 -16.30
C VAL A 130 -1.44 -6.31 -17.79
N LEU A 131 -0.62 -5.44 -18.36
CA LEU A 131 -0.30 -5.43 -19.79
C LEU A 131 0.88 -6.35 -20.12
N SER A 132 1.94 -6.34 -19.32
CA SER A 132 3.24 -6.90 -19.68
C SER A 132 3.71 -8.10 -18.84
N ALA A 133 3.04 -8.43 -17.72
CA ALA A 133 3.43 -9.55 -16.89
C ALA A 133 3.29 -10.90 -17.60
N LYS A 134 4.23 -11.81 -17.33
CA LYS A 134 4.18 -13.21 -17.79
C LYS A 134 3.05 -13.97 -17.05
N HIS A 135 2.95 -13.77 -15.75
CA HIS A 135 1.92 -14.34 -14.88
C HIS A 135 0.93 -13.23 -14.54
N LYS A 136 -0.23 -13.25 -15.18
CA LYS A 136 -1.28 -12.23 -15.02
C LYS A 136 -2.02 -12.39 -13.70
N GLY A 137 -2.58 -11.30 -13.20
CA GLY A 137 -3.37 -11.31 -11.97
C GLY A 137 -2.52 -11.50 -10.71
N VAL A 138 -3.16 -11.86 -9.60
CA VAL A 138 -2.50 -12.07 -8.31
C VAL A 138 -1.70 -13.36 -8.31
N ASN A 139 -0.41 -13.28 -8.06
CA ASN A 139 0.47 -14.45 -8.01
C ASN A 139 0.44 -15.08 -6.62
N VAL A 140 0.22 -16.38 -6.57
CA VAL A 140 0.15 -17.19 -5.33
C VAL A 140 1.50 -17.86 -5.10
N ILE A 141 2.09 -17.58 -3.94
CA ILE A 141 3.40 -18.10 -3.57
C ILE A 141 3.24 -19.05 -2.38
N ASP A 142 3.44 -20.33 -2.62
CA ASP A 142 3.52 -21.35 -1.58
C ASP A 142 4.91 -21.35 -0.92
N MET A 143 4.94 -21.13 0.39
CA MET A 143 6.13 -21.16 1.25
C MET A 143 6.05 -22.23 2.33
N SER A 144 5.30 -23.31 2.10
CA SER A 144 5.25 -24.48 3.00
C SER A 144 6.63 -25.08 3.27
N ASP A 145 7.50 -25.11 2.25
CA ASP A 145 8.94 -25.30 2.42
C ASP A 145 9.67 -23.97 2.22
N PRO A 146 10.07 -23.27 3.30
CA PRO A 146 10.72 -21.97 3.19
C PRO A 146 12.01 -21.98 2.36
N ARG A 147 12.66 -23.12 2.18
CA ARG A 147 13.87 -23.24 1.36
C ARG A 147 13.57 -23.33 -0.14
N ARG A 148 12.33 -23.61 -0.51
CA ARG A 148 11.88 -23.78 -1.90
C ARG A 148 10.54 -23.13 -2.16
N PRO A 149 10.43 -21.80 -1.96
CA PRO A 149 9.20 -21.08 -2.27
C PRO A 149 8.91 -21.20 -3.76
N LYS A 150 7.63 -21.34 -4.12
CA LYS A 150 7.24 -21.55 -5.51
C LYS A 150 5.95 -20.81 -5.86
N LEU A 151 5.89 -20.32 -7.09
CA LEU A 151 4.64 -19.88 -7.70
C LEU A 151 3.77 -21.11 -7.98
N THR A 152 2.58 -21.15 -7.37
CA THR A 152 1.62 -22.25 -7.54
C THR A 152 0.46 -21.88 -8.41
N ASP A 153 0.05 -20.62 -8.40
CA ASP A 153 -1.10 -20.16 -9.17
C ASP A 153 -0.95 -18.68 -9.59
N SER A 154 -1.79 -18.28 -10.53
CA SER A 154 -1.96 -16.91 -11.02
C SER A 154 -3.46 -16.63 -11.11
N LEU A 155 -3.99 -15.92 -10.13
CA LEU A 155 -5.42 -15.68 -10.00
C LEU A 155 -5.87 -14.62 -11.01
N VAL A 156 -6.53 -15.08 -12.06
CA VAL A 156 -7.02 -14.24 -13.14
C VAL A 156 -8.53 -14.07 -13.02
N SER A 157 -8.95 -12.88 -12.67
CA SER A 157 -10.35 -12.47 -12.56
C SER A 157 -10.49 -10.99 -12.90
N PRO A 158 -11.69 -10.45 -13.12
CA PRO A 158 -11.85 -9.03 -13.42
C PRO A 158 -11.22 -8.09 -12.39
N ALA A 159 -11.26 -8.43 -11.11
CA ALA A 159 -10.63 -7.62 -10.07
C ALA A 159 -9.09 -7.71 -10.11
N THR A 160 -8.55 -8.91 -10.28
CA THR A 160 -7.10 -9.14 -10.17
C THR A 160 -6.30 -8.71 -11.40
N VAL A 161 -6.91 -8.75 -12.59
CA VAL A 161 -6.25 -8.25 -13.82
C VAL A 161 -6.37 -6.74 -14.00
N GLY A 162 -7.31 -6.09 -13.31
CA GLY A 162 -7.50 -4.63 -13.38
C GLY A 162 -6.55 -3.81 -12.51
N GLY A 163 -5.68 -4.48 -11.76
CA GLY A 163 -4.84 -3.89 -10.73
C GLY A 163 -5.57 -3.87 -9.37
N THR A 164 -5.04 -4.61 -8.39
CA THR A 164 -5.66 -4.70 -7.06
C THR A 164 -5.29 -3.51 -6.17
N TRP A 165 -4.21 -2.80 -6.53
CA TRP A 165 -3.67 -1.70 -5.75
C TRP A 165 -3.57 -2.08 -4.28
N GLU A 166 -4.41 -1.51 -3.40
CA GLU A 166 -4.42 -1.77 -1.96
C GLU A 166 -5.68 -2.51 -1.49
N THR A 167 -6.51 -2.97 -2.42
CA THR A 167 -7.78 -3.63 -2.09
C THR A 167 -7.64 -5.10 -1.73
N LEU A 168 -6.51 -5.75 -2.01
CA LEU A 168 -6.31 -7.18 -1.76
C LEU A 168 -6.23 -7.46 -0.26
N LYS A 169 -7.28 -8.00 0.34
CA LYS A 169 -7.40 -8.23 1.79
C LYS A 169 -7.92 -9.63 2.10
N VAL A 170 -7.35 -10.25 3.13
CA VAL A 170 -7.79 -11.54 3.65
C VAL A 170 -8.53 -11.36 4.97
N HIS A 171 -9.67 -12.02 5.13
CA HIS A 171 -10.32 -12.23 6.41
C HIS A 171 -9.94 -13.62 6.95
N GLU A 172 -9.03 -13.67 7.90
CA GLU A 172 -8.44 -14.93 8.39
C GLU A 172 -9.46 -15.90 8.94
N GLY A 173 -10.38 -15.45 9.79
CA GLY A 173 -11.37 -16.31 10.43
C GLY A 173 -12.29 -17.05 9.45
N ARG A 174 -12.65 -16.40 8.33
CA ARG A 174 -13.45 -17.02 7.27
C ARG A 174 -12.60 -17.70 6.19
N GLY A 175 -11.30 -17.39 6.10
CA GLY A 175 -10.44 -17.83 5.02
C GLY A 175 -10.90 -17.33 3.65
N LEU A 176 -11.34 -16.09 3.60
CA LEU A 176 -11.77 -15.41 2.39
C LEU A 176 -10.77 -14.32 2.01
N MET A 177 -10.41 -14.25 0.75
CA MET A 177 -9.64 -13.14 0.17
C MET A 177 -10.53 -12.40 -0.81
N ALA A 178 -10.57 -11.07 -0.71
CA ALA A 178 -11.29 -10.24 -1.67
C ALA A 178 -10.38 -9.17 -2.27
N ALA A 179 -10.73 -8.73 -3.48
CA ALA A 179 -10.09 -7.65 -4.19
C ALA A 179 -11.11 -6.85 -5.00
N VAL A 180 -10.84 -5.56 -5.19
CA VAL A 180 -11.56 -4.67 -6.10
C VAL A 180 -10.58 -4.13 -7.13
N SER A 181 -10.95 -4.15 -8.41
CA SER A 181 -10.11 -3.58 -9.47
C SER A 181 -10.10 -2.06 -9.45
N VAL A 182 -8.96 -1.48 -9.86
CA VAL A 182 -8.85 -0.01 -10.05
C VAL A 182 -9.70 0.50 -11.23
N GLY A 183 -10.18 -0.39 -12.08
CA GLY A 183 -11.15 -0.08 -13.13
C GLY A 183 -10.58 0.53 -14.41
N ALA A 184 -9.38 1.11 -14.37
CA ALA A 184 -8.77 1.77 -15.54
C ALA A 184 -8.48 0.83 -16.74
N VAL A 185 -8.35 -0.46 -16.47
CA VAL A 185 -8.03 -1.49 -17.50
C VAL A 185 -9.24 -2.33 -17.86
N THR A 186 -10.08 -2.66 -16.88
CA THR A 186 -11.24 -3.54 -17.05
C THR A 186 -12.50 -2.79 -17.51
N GLY A 187 -12.47 -1.45 -17.52
CA GLY A 187 -13.64 -0.62 -17.83
C GLY A 187 -14.74 -0.69 -16.76
N GLY A 188 -14.46 -1.30 -15.60
CA GLY A 188 -15.41 -1.44 -14.49
C GLY A 188 -14.69 -1.78 -13.18
N PHE A 189 -15.39 -1.58 -12.07
CA PHE A 189 -14.88 -1.80 -10.71
C PHE A 189 -15.44 -3.12 -10.19
N PHE A 190 -14.77 -4.20 -10.53
CA PHE A 190 -15.23 -5.55 -10.20
C PHE A 190 -14.69 -6.01 -8.86
N VAL A 191 -15.52 -6.78 -8.15
CA VAL A 191 -15.14 -7.51 -6.94
C VAL A 191 -14.90 -8.97 -7.28
N SER A 192 -13.81 -9.53 -6.78
CA SER A 192 -13.54 -10.97 -6.81
C SER A 192 -13.28 -11.47 -5.40
N VAL A 193 -13.90 -12.59 -5.06
CA VAL A 193 -13.79 -13.24 -3.75
C VAL A 193 -13.28 -14.66 -3.94
N TYR A 194 -12.26 -15.03 -3.17
CA TYR A 194 -11.59 -16.33 -3.23
C TYR A 194 -11.68 -17.06 -1.89
N ASP A 195 -11.93 -18.36 -1.93
CA ASP A 195 -11.66 -19.27 -0.83
C ASP A 195 -10.16 -19.56 -0.76
N VAL A 196 -9.52 -19.13 0.31
CA VAL A 196 -8.10 -19.40 0.60
C VAL A 196 -7.92 -20.39 1.75
N LYS A 197 -9.03 -20.82 2.38
CA LYS A 197 -9.02 -21.74 3.52
C LYS A 197 -8.86 -23.19 3.10
N THR A 198 -9.56 -23.57 2.05
CA THR A 198 -9.58 -24.96 1.56
C THR A 198 -8.21 -25.35 1.01
N ASP A 199 -7.61 -24.52 0.17
CA ASP A 199 -6.26 -24.66 -0.35
C ASP A 199 -5.67 -23.28 -0.62
N CYS A 200 -4.75 -22.83 0.25
CA CYS A 200 -4.17 -21.50 0.10
C CYS A 200 -3.24 -21.40 -1.11
N ALA A 201 -2.72 -22.52 -1.62
CA ALA A 201 -1.84 -22.56 -2.78
C ALA A 201 -2.58 -22.53 -4.12
N HIS A 202 -3.88 -22.88 -4.11
CA HIS A 202 -4.77 -22.85 -5.28
C HIS A 202 -6.14 -22.27 -4.88
N PRO A 203 -6.22 -20.95 -4.59
CA PRO A 203 -7.44 -20.29 -4.17
C PRO A 203 -8.57 -20.43 -5.20
N LYS A 204 -9.76 -20.77 -4.74
CA LYS A 204 -10.91 -20.94 -5.61
C LYS A 204 -11.70 -19.62 -5.70
N LEU A 205 -11.91 -19.11 -6.92
CA LEU A 205 -12.85 -18.01 -7.16
C LEU A 205 -14.27 -18.44 -6.80
N LEU A 206 -14.93 -17.67 -5.95
CA LEU A 206 -16.30 -17.96 -5.45
C LEU A 206 -17.36 -17.23 -6.25
N ASN A 207 -17.09 -16.00 -6.68
CA ASN A 207 -17.95 -15.22 -7.56
C ASN A 207 -17.21 -14.93 -8.85
N GLY A 208 -17.89 -14.73 -9.97
CA GLY A 208 -17.11 -14.38 -11.15
C GLY A 208 -17.82 -14.49 -12.50
N VAL A 209 -17.01 -14.52 -13.54
CA VAL A 209 -17.43 -14.51 -14.95
C VAL A 209 -17.95 -15.84 -15.48
N ASP A 210 -17.88 -16.90 -14.70
CA ASP A 210 -18.44 -18.21 -15.01
C ASP A 210 -19.98 -18.25 -14.90
N GLY A 211 -20.61 -17.12 -14.70
CA GLY A 211 -22.06 -16.97 -14.53
C GLY A 211 -22.54 -17.04 -13.09
N THR A 212 -21.65 -17.18 -12.12
CA THR A 212 -22.06 -17.32 -10.72
C THR A 212 -22.44 -15.99 -10.09
N ASN A 213 -21.76 -14.91 -10.29
CA ASN A 213 -22.19 -13.55 -9.91
C ASN A 213 -21.09 -12.50 -10.07
N LEU A 214 -21.10 -11.79 -11.16
CA LEU A 214 -20.17 -10.67 -11.35
C LEU A 214 -20.69 -9.45 -10.57
N THR A 215 -19.96 -9.02 -9.54
CA THR A 215 -20.35 -7.88 -8.72
C THR A 215 -19.48 -6.67 -8.99
N MET A 216 -20.12 -5.54 -9.22
CA MET A 216 -19.46 -4.22 -9.32
C MET A 216 -19.83 -3.40 -8.10
N PRO A 217 -18.87 -3.00 -7.26
CA PRO A 217 -19.14 -2.03 -6.21
C PRO A 217 -19.45 -0.67 -6.83
N GLY A 218 -20.31 0.10 -6.18
CA GLY A 218 -20.60 1.45 -6.62
C GLY A 218 -19.48 2.45 -6.37
N ALA A 219 -18.48 2.13 -5.53
CA ALA A 219 -17.34 3.00 -5.24
C ALA A 219 -16.44 3.16 -6.47
N PHE A 220 -16.04 4.40 -6.74
CA PHE A 220 -15.29 4.80 -7.93
C PHE A 220 -13.95 5.44 -7.55
N PRO A 221 -12.83 5.10 -8.18
CA PRO A 221 -12.34 3.73 -8.41
C PRO A 221 -11.96 3.07 -7.08
N GLY A 222 -11.90 1.75 -7.00
CA GLY A 222 -11.40 1.03 -5.81
C GLY A 222 -9.93 1.39 -5.56
N HIS A 223 -9.61 1.93 -4.39
CA HIS A 223 -8.25 2.28 -3.99
C HIS A 223 -7.79 1.40 -2.84
N GLU A 224 -8.48 1.43 -1.71
CA GLU A 224 -8.23 0.58 -0.56
C GLU A 224 -9.51 -0.13 -0.10
N ALA A 225 -9.36 -1.14 0.75
CA ALA A 225 -10.48 -1.89 1.28
C ALA A 225 -10.17 -2.50 2.66
N SER A 226 -11.22 -2.89 3.37
CA SER A 226 -11.11 -3.61 4.63
C SER A 226 -12.32 -4.52 4.87
N TRP A 227 -12.10 -5.63 5.56
CA TRP A 227 -13.15 -6.47 6.09
C TRP A 227 -13.66 -5.94 7.43
N SER A 228 -14.97 -6.05 7.67
CA SER A 228 -15.48 -5.99 9.04
C SER A 228 -14.94 -7.18 9.85
N PRO A 229 -14.70 -7.05 11.17
CA PRO A 229 -14.17 -8.15 11.98
C PRO A 229 -15.04 -9.42 12.00
N ASP A 230 -16.37 -9.30 11.79
CA ASP A 230 -17.28 -10.44 11.65
C ASP A 230 -17.23 -11.09 10.25
N GLY A 231 -16.50 -10.52 9.31
CA GLY A 231 -16.34 -10.97 7.94
C GLY A 231 -17.60 -10.87 7.09
N ARG A 232 -18.65 -10.18 7.55
CA ARG A 232 -19.91 -10.04 6.82
C ARG A 232 -19.93 -8.87 5.87
N THR A 233 -19.04 -7.90 6.07
CA THR A 233 -19.00 -6.69 5.24
C THR A 233 -17.57 -6.49 4.72
N TYR A 234 -17.45 -6.19 3.43
CA TYR A 234 -16.22 -5.73 2.80
C TYR A 234 -16.42 -4.28 2.36
N TRP A 235 -15.64 -3.39 2.96
CA TRP A 235 -15.66 -1.96 2.64
C TRP A 235 -14.60 -1.66 1.60
N THR A 236 -14.91 -0.74 0.68
CA THR A 236 -13.94 -0.25 -0.31
C THR A 236 -14.09 1.26 -0.49
N THR A 237 -12.97 1.94 -0.67
CA THR A 237 -12.87 3.39 -0.88
C THR A 237 -12.34 3.71 -2.25
N GLY A 238 -12.74 4.88 -2.77
CA GLY A 238 -12.17 5.47 -3.97
C GLY A 238 -11.65 6.87 -3.67
N LEU A 239 -10.51 7.24 -4.24
CA LEU A 239 -9.90 8.58 -4.06
C LEU A 239 -10.81 9.68 -4.58
N LEU A 240 -11.34 9.52 -5.80
CA LEU A 240 -12.11 10.56 -6.45
C LEU A 240 -13.49 10.74 -5.83
N GLY A 241 -13.82 11.98 -5.48
CA GLY A 241 -15.13 12.36 -4.96
C GLY A 241 -15.46 11.82 -3.58
N GLY A 242 -14.52 11.14 -2.92
CA GLY A 242 -14.77 10.53 -1.61
C GLY A 242 -15.71 9.34 -1.68
N ALA A 243 -15.70 8.58 -2.76
CA ALA A 243 -16.56 7.42 -2.93
C ALA A 243 -16.24 6.32 -1.91
N ILE A 244 -17.28 5.68 -1.38
CA ILE A 244 -17.19 4.56 -0.45
C ILE A 244 -18.34 3.60 -0.68
N ALA A 245 -18.06 2.30 -0.63
CA ALA A 245 -19.10 1.27 -0.70
C ALA A 245 -18.89 0.18 0.35
N ALA A 246 -19.99 -0.46 0.74
CA ALA A 246 -20.00 -1.65 1.57
C ALA A 246 -20.71 -2.78 0.82
N LEU A 247 -20.06 -3.94 0.80
CA LEU A 247 -20.58 -5.14 0.19
C LEU A 247 -20.92 -6.17 1.26
N ASP A 248 -22.12 -6.74 1.18
CA ASP A 248 -22.48 -7.89 1.99
C ASP A 248 -21.76 -9.13 1.47
N MET A 249 -20.99 -9.74 2.33
CA MET A 249 -20.21 -10.95 2.08
C MET A 249 -20.74 -12.15 2.87
N THR A 250 -21.99 -12.09 3.36
CA THR A 250 -22.64 -13.19 4.08
C THR A 250 -22.63 -14.46 3.22
N ASP A 251 -23.04 -14.35 1.95
CA ASP A 251 -22.76 -15.35 0.91
C ASP A 251 -21.63 -14.82 0.00
N PRO A 252 -20.40 -15.31 0.14
CA PRO A 252 -19.27 -14.82 -0.66
C PRO A 252 -19.35 -15.18 -2.14
N ARG A 253 -20.32 -16.04 -2.53
CA ARG A 253 -20.62 -16.36 -3.93
C ARG A 253 -21.50 -15.30 -4.59
N LYS A 254 -22.17 -14.48 -3.77
CA LYS A 254 -23.10 -13.44 -4.21
C LYS A 254 -22.88 -12.16 -3.43
N PRO A 255 -21.70 -11.49 -3.58
CA PRO A 255 -21.49 -10.20 -2.96
C PRO A 255 -22.55 -9.20 -3.40
N GLU A 256 -23.19 -8.51 -2.46
CA GLU A 256 -24.23 -7.51 -2.74
C GLU A 256 -23.82 -6.13 -2.20
N VAL A 257 -24.01 -5.08 -2.99
CA VAL A 257 -23.78 -3.71 -2.54
C VAL A 257 -24.91 -3.31 -1.58
N VAL A 258 -24.57 -3.14 -0.30
CA VAL A 258 -25.54 -2.73 0.74
C VAL A 258 -25.43 -1.25 1.09
N TYR A 259 -24.34 -0.61 0.71
CA TYR A 259 -24.18 0.84 0.80
C TYR A 259 -23.28 1.34 -0.32
N ASN A 260 -23.63 2.47 -0.89
CA ASN A 260 -22.82 3.20 -1.86
C ASN A 260 -23.08 4.70 -1.69
N GLY A 261 -22.04 5.50 -1.49
CA GLY A 261 -22.19 6.92 -1.23
C GLY A 261 -20.88 7.70 -1.30
N LEU A 262 -20.99 8.97 -0.92
CA LEU A 262 -19.85 9.88 -0.85
C LEU A 262 -19.66 10.34 0.60
N THR A 263 -18.41 10.38 1.06
CA THR A 263 -18.07 10.88 2.41
C THR A 263 -17.97 12.41 2.46
N GLY A 264 -17.88 13.07 1.31
CA GLY A 264 -17.65 14.52 1.21
C GLY A 264 -16.18 14.91 1.42
N MET A 265 -15.27 13.93 1.46
CA MET A 265 -13.83 14.14 1.57
C MET A 265 -13.11 13.23 0.56
N ILE A 266 -11.82 13.43 0.37
CA ILE A 266 -11.03 12.51 -0.46
C ILE A 266 -10.57 11.37 0.43
N ASN A 267 -11.12 10.19 0.19
CA ASN A 267 -10.81 9.01 0.98
C ASN A 267 -9.48 8.39 0.55
N HIS A 268 -8.79 7.79 1.51
CA HIS A 268 -7.75 6.82 1.28
C HIS A 268 -8.22 5.47 1.85
N GLY A 269 -7.73 5.09 3.03
CA GLY A 269 -8.06 3.83 3.65
C GLY A 269 -9.34 3.84 4.48
N VAL A 270 -9.85 2.64 4.77
CA VAL A 270 -10.97 2.42 5.68
C VAL A 270 -10.72 1.23 6.58
N ASN A 271 -11.08 1.35 7.86
CA ASN A 271 -11.15 0.24 8.79
C ASN A 271 -12.45 0.28 9.61
N VAL A 272 -12.76 -0.83 10.27
CA VAL A 272 -14.05 -1.07 10.90
C VAL A 272 -13.83 -1.41 12.38
N SER A 273 -14.65 -0.87 13.28
CA SER A 273 -14.66 -1.24 14.70
C SER A 273 -15.03 -2.71 14.89
N THR A 274 -14.66 -3.28 16.05
CA THR A 274 -14.93 -4.69 16.37
C THR A 274 -16.41 -5.05 16.28
N ASP A 275 -17.29 -4.13 16.64
CA ASP A 275 -18.76 -4.30 16.56
C ASP A 275 -19.37 -3.94 15.21
N GLY A 276 -18.57 -3.43 14.26
CA GLY A 276 -19.04 -3.01 12.93
C GLY A 276 -19.76 -1.65 12.89
N ASN A 277 -19.95 -0.99 14.05
CA ASN A 277 -20.77 0.22 14.15
C ASN A 277 -20.03 1.53 13.88
N ARG A 278 -18.71 1.47 13.70
CA ARG A 278 -17.87 2.60 13.31
C ARG A 278 -16.98 2.21 12.15
N ILE A 279 -16.78 3.15 11.24
CA ILE A 279 -15.70 3.08 10.26
C ILE A 279 -14.77 4.29 10.44
N TYR A 280 -13.49 4.05 10.21
CA TYR A 280 -12.40 5.01 10.32
C TYR A 280 -11.87 5.24 8.92
N VAL A 281 -12.17 6.39 8.35
CA VAL A 281 -11.80 6.72 6.97
C VAL A 281 -10.61 7.67 6.98
N ALA A 282 -9.51 7.19 6.43
CA ALA A 282 -8.30 8.00 6.26
C ALA A 282 -8.48 9.01 5.13
N SER A 283 -7.89 10.19 5.30
CA SER A 283 -8.01 11.32 4.36
C SER A 283 -6.77 11.41 3.46
N SER A 284 -7.00 11.43 2.15
CA SER A 284 -5.96 11.70 1.15
C SER A 284 -5.89 13.19 0.84
N SER A 285 -5.71 14.02 1.87
CA SER A 285 -5.74 15.48 1.75
C SER A 285 -4.66 16.17 2.60
N ILE A 286 -4.57 17.48 2.46
CA ILE A 286 -3.80 18.38 3.32
C ILE A 286 -4.80 19.34 3.99
N PRO A 287 -4.89 19.31 5.33
CA PRO A 287 -4.15 18.50 6.28
C PRO A 287 -4.50 17.01 6.21
N ALA A 288 -3.55 16.16 6.61
CA ALA A 288 -3.78 14.73 6.83
C ALA A 288 -4.78 14.52 7.97
N GLY A 289 -5.49 13.37 8.00
CA GLY A 289 -6.46 13.15 9.06
C GLY A 289 -7.27 11.88 8.94
N VAL A 290 -8.16 11.70 9.90
CA VAL A 290 -9.12 10.60 9.98
C VAL A 290 -10.51 11.14 10.30
N THR A 291 -11.50 10.64 9.58
CA THR A 291 -12.91 10.87 9.89
C THR A 291 -13.56 9.59 10.40
N ILE A 292 -14.23 9.67 11.54
CA ILE A 292 -15.00 8.57 12.12
C ILE A 292 -16.46 8.74 11.69
N PHE A 293 -17.03 7.67 11.13
CA PHE A 293 -18.46 7.61 10.79
C PHE A 293 -19.16 6.53 11.61
N ASP A 294 -20.41 6.80 11.96
CA ASP A 294 -21.36 5.80 12.42
C ASP A 294 -21.84 5.00 11.21
N SER A 295 -21.53 3.71 11.19
CA SER A 295 -21.88 2.72 10.17
C SER A 295 -22.92 1.70 10.65
N SER A 296 -23.56 1.95 11.79
CA SER A 296 -24.49 1.01 12.42
C SER A 296 -25.68 0.64 11.52
N ASP A 297 -26.15 1.57 10.67
CA ASP A 297 -27.21 1.29 9.69
C ASP A 297 -26.77 0.22 8.68
N VAL A 298 -25.51 0.30 8.22
CA VAL A 298 -24.93 -0.68 7.30
C VAL A 298 -24.73 -2.02 8.01
N GLN A 299 -24.19 -2.00 9.24
CA GLN A 299 -23.91 -3.21 10.01
C GLN A 299 -25.19 -4.04 10.27
N ARG A 300 -26.29 -3.38 10.61
CA ARG A 300 -27.58 -4.06 10.84
C ARG A 300 -28.42 -4.28 9.58
N ARG A 301 -27.89 -3.94 8.39
CA ARG A 301 -28.62 -4.04 7.10
C ARG A 301 -29.94 -3.27 7.11
N ALA A 302 -29.93 -2.04 7.65
CA ALA A 302 -31.12 -1.20 7.65
C ALA A 302 -31.59 -0.90 6.21
N PRO A 303 -32.91 -0.76 5.95
CA PRO A 303 -33.38 -0.18 4.71
C PRO A 303 -32.85 1.24 4.56
N HIS A 304 -32.28 1.58 3.39
CA HIS A 304 -31.68 2.90 3.11
C HIS A 304 -30.62 3.33 4.15
N PRO A 305 -29.55 2.54 4.36
CA PRO A 305 -28.56 2.80 5.38
C PRO A 305 -27.83 4.12 5.14
N GLN A 306 -27.47 4.83 6.21
CA GLN A 306 -26.77 6.10 6.17
C GLN A 306 -25.44 6.01 6.93
N LEU A 307 -24.41 6.67 6.41
CA LEU A 307 -23.22 7.00 7.17
C LEU A 307 -23.39 8.39 7.81
N ARG A 308 -23.19 8.47 9.11
CA ARG A 308 -23.26 9.74 9.86
C ARG A 308 -21.89 10.09 10.40
N ARG A 309 -21.37 11.27 10.04
CA ARG A 309 -20.07 11.73 10.54
C ARG A 309 -20.14 11.95 12.05
N VAL A 310 -19.24 11.32 12.80
CA VAL A 310 -19.08 11.43 14.25
C VAL A 310 -18.06 12.49 14.59
N SER A 311 -16.88 12.41 13.98
CA SER A 311 -15.79 13.36 14.19
C SER A 311 -14.81 13.38 13.02
N GLU A 312 -13.99 14.42 12.98
CA GLU A 312 -12.83 14.55 12.10
C GLU A 312 -11.65 15.03 12.93
N THR A 313 -10.51 14.38 12.75
CA THR A 313 -9.26 14.75 13.42
C THR A 313 -8.19 14.94 12.37
N THR A 314 -7.53 16.10 12.35
CA THR A 314 -6.51 16.47 11.36
C THR A 314 -5.21 16.88 12.02
N TRP A 315 -4.09 16.82 11.25
CA TRP A 315 -2.76 17.24 11.68
C TRP A 315 -1.94 17.79 10.52
N GLN A 316 -0.88 18.56 10.83
CA GLN A 316 -0.08 19.29 9.84
C GLN A 316 1.28 18.66 9.55
N ASP A 317 1.73 17.68 10.35
CA ASP A 317 3.04 17.05 10.22
C ASP A 317 3.02 15.72 9.45
N GLY A 318 2.01 15.53 8.62
CA GLY A 318 1.82 14.49 7.63
C GLY A 318 1.01 15.03 6.46
N ILE A 319 0.93 14.32 5.35
CA ILE A 319 0.23 14.81 4.15
C ILE A 319 -0.95 13.90 3.82
N VAL A 320 -0.74 12.65 3.53
CA VAL A 320 -1.77 11.67 3.22
C VAL A 320 -1.82 10.65 4.34
N THR A 321 -2.99 10.48 4.95
CA THR A 321 -3.19 9.38 5.90
C THR A 321 -3.53 8.12 5.13
N GLN A 322 -2.70 7.09 5.28
CA GLN A 322 -2.84 5.81 4.60
C GLN A 322 -4.06 5.07 5.10
N PHE A 323 -4.08 4.79 6.41
CA PHE A 323 -5.20 4.08 7.04
C PHE A 323 -5.29 4.41 8.53
N ALA A 324 -6.40 4.00 9.15
CA ALA A 324 -6.60 4.10 10.59
C ALA A 324 -7.22 2.81 11.12
N GLN A 325 -6.56 2.16 12.10
CA GLN A 325 -6.97 0.89 12.66
C GLN A 325 -7.40 1.05 14.12
N PRO A 326 -8.65 0.71 14.49
CA PRO A 326 -9.09 0.66 15.87
C PRO A 326 -8.52 -0.57 16.59
N PHE A 327 -8.27 -0.44 17.90
CA PHE A 327 -7.85 -1.52 18.78
C PHE A 327 -8.24 -1.21 20.23
N THR A 328 -8.07 -2.17 21.15
CA THR A 328 -8.27 -1.95 22.59
C THR A 328 -7.02 -2.27 23.37
N ASP A 329 -6.77 -1.51 24.46
CA ASP A 329 -5.71 -1.77 25.41
C ASP A 329 -6.23 -1.51 26.82
N GLY A 330 -6.12 -2.50 27.71
CA GLY A 330 -6.73 -2.45 29.04
C GLY A 330 -8.25 -2.21 28.98
N GLY A 331 -8.94 -2.69 27.96
CA GLY A 331 -10.36 -2.48 27.71
C GLY A 331 -10.74 -1.09 27.23
N ARG A 332 -9.77 -0.19 27.00
CA ARG A 332 -10.00 1.16 26.46
C ARG A 332 -9.81 1.17 24.94
N PRO A 333 -10.63 1.90 24.18
CA PRO A 333 -10.51 1.97 22.74
C PRO A 333 -9.45 2.99 22.31
N TYR A 334 -8.63 2.57 21.36
CA TYR A 334 -7.61 3.38 20.70
C TYR A 334 -7.72 3.28 19.17
N MET A 335 -7.07 4.20 18.51
CA MET A 335 -6.92 4.22 17.05
C MET A 335 -5.45 4.44 16.69
N LEU A 336 -4.92 3.56 15.87
CA LEU A 336 -3.64 3.75 15.18
C LEU A 336 -3.94 4.41 13.84
N ALA A 337 -3.33 5.56 13.53
CA ALA A 337 -3.36 6.20 12.23
C ALA A 337 -1.94 6.24 11.64
N VAL A 338 -1.82 6.03 10.33
CA VAL A 338 -0.53 5.95 9.64
C VAL A 338 -0.57 6.88 8.44
N ASP A 339 0.46 7.72 8.30
CA ASP A 339 0.60 8.60 7.13
C ASP A 339 1.48 7.96 6.06
N GLU A 340 1.06 8.09 4.81
CA GLU A 340 1.77 7.59 3.64
C GLU A 340 2.85 8.56 3.16
N LEU A 341 2.61 9.87 3.31
CA LEU A 341 3.47 10.91 2.79
C LEU A 341 3.77 11.99 3.85
N GLY A 342 4.77 12.83 3.57
CA GLY A 342 5.11 13.97 4.41
C GLY A 342 5.88 13.62 5.68
N SER A 343 6.37 12.38 5.80
CA SER A 343 7.11 11.89 6.97
C SER A 343 6.34 11.96 8.28
N GLY A 344 5.00 11.82 8.21
CA GLY A 344 4.12 11.85 9.37
C GLY A 344 4.33 10.69 10.34
N GLY A 345 4.73 9.53 9.85
CA GLY A 345 4.88 8.30 10.62
C GLY A 345 3.53 7.73 11.07
N ALA A 346 3.51 7.06 12.22
CA ALA A 346 2.30 6.53 12.82
C ALA A 346 1.89 7.33 14.07
N ARG A 347 0.60 7.27 14.42
CA ARG A 347 0.02 7.97 15.59
C ARG A 347 -0.93 7.06 16.33
N ILE A 348 -0.94 7.16 17.65
CA ILE A 348 -1.89 6.47 18.53
C ILE A 348 -2.80 7.53 19.15
N PHE A 349 -4.10 7.36 18.98
CA PHE A 349 -5.13 8.19 19.58
C PHE A 349 -5.95 7.39 20.59
N ASP A 350 -6.26 8.00 21.73
CA ASP A 350 -7.32 7.56 22.65
C ASP A 350 -8.66 8.00 22.03
N ILE A 351 -9.54 7.06 21.79
CA ILE A 351 -10.88 7.27 21.24
C ILE A 351 -11.98 6.86 22.20
N SER A 352 -11.72 6.92 23.52
CA SER A 352 -12.74 6.70 24.55
C SER A 352 -13.94 7.65 24.39
N ASP A 353 -13.70 8.84 23.87
CA ASP A 353 -14.72 9.71 23.27
C ASP A 353 -14.41 9.82 21.75
N ASP A 354 -15.14 9.06 20.94
CA ASP A 354 -14.95 9.02 19.47
C ASP A 354 -15.32 10.35 18.78
N ARG A 355 -15.97 11.27 19.50
CA ARG A 355 -16.23 12.63 19.04
C ARG A 355 -15.04 13.56 19.22
N ARG A 356 -14.08 13.18 20.08
CA ARG A 356 -12.90 13.98 20.43
C ARG A 356 -11.66 13.10 20.58
N PRO A 357 -11.19 12.45 19.53
CA PRO A 357 -9.95 11.67 19.57
C PRO A 357 -8.81 12.50 20.14
N ARG A 358 -8.02 11.91 21.06
CA ARG A 358 -6.92 12.57 21.73
C ARG A 358 -5.60 11.88 21.39
N LEU A 359 -4.63 12.62 20.85
CA LEU A 359 -3.31 12.09 20.55
C LEU A 359 -2.60 11.62 21.84
N VAL A 360 -2.16 10.36 21.82
CA VAL A 360 -1.37 9.74 22.91
C VAL A 360 0.11 9.73 22.55
N ARG A 361 0.43 9.33 21.31
CA ARG A 361 1.83 9.17 20.87
C ARG A 361 1.95 9.31 19.36
N ARG A 362 3.09 9.84 18.92
CA ARG A 362 3.60 9.71 17.54
C ARG A 362 4.75 8.70 17.52
N LEU A 363 4.88 7.97 16.42
CA LEU A 363 5.99 7.07 16.14
C LEU A 363 6.67 7.58 14.87
N LYS A 364 7.88 8.13 15.02
CA LYS A 364 8.73 8.55 13.90
C LYS A 364 10.11 7.94 14.05
N LEU A 365 10.64 7.41 12.97
CA LEU A 365 12.05 7.03 12.91
C LEU A 365 12.91 8.31 12.88
N GLU A 366 14.17 8.19 13.23
CA GLU A 366 15.10 9.34 13.20
C GLU A 366 15.17 10.01 11.83
N ILE A 367 15.14 9.20 10.75
CA ILE A 367 15.12 9.71 9.37
C ILE A 367 13.89 10.58 9.07
N ASN A 368 12.77 10.38 9.78
CA ASN A 368 11.54 11.15 9.58
C ASN A 368 11.51 12.49 10.34
N ARG A 369 12.51 12.79 11.16
CA ARG A 369 12.55 14.01 11.93
C ARG A 369 12.93 15.22 11.07
N PRO A 370 12.48 16.42 11.42
CA PRO A 370 12.76 17.64 10.64
C PRO A 370 14.24 17.91 10.40
N GLU A 371 15.11 17.62 11.38
CA GLU A 371 16.56 17.80 11.28
C GLU A 371 17.20 16.95 10.18
N ASN A 372 16.56 15.83 9.80
CA ASN A 372 17.05 14.92 8.76
C ASN A 372 16.43 15.17 7.37
N LEU A 373 15.67 16.26 7.20
CA LEU A 373 15.01 16.60 5.93
C LEU A 373 15.99 16.65 4.74
N LYS A 374 17.14 17.28 4.94
CA LYS A 374 18.18 17.39 3.90
C LYS A 374 18.77 16.03 3.52
N VAL A 375 18.98 15.16 4.52
CA VAL A 375 19.48 13.79 4.31
C VAL A 375 18.44 12.97 3.53
N ARG A 376 17.18 13.04 3.92
CA ARG A 376 16.10 12.38 3.17
C ARG A 376 16.05 12.80 1.70
N GLY A 377 16.14 14.09 1.44
CA GLY A 377 16.14 14.61 0.07
C GLY A 377 17.28 14.06 -0.79
N ALA A 378 18.47 13.93 -0.24
CA ALA A 378 19.61 13.31 -0.94
C ALA A 378 19.39 11.81 -1.19
N ASP A 379 18.91 11.08 -0.18
CA ASP A 379 18.73 9.63 -0.26
C ASP A 379 17.56 9.21 -1.16
N THR A 380 16.51 10.03 -1.27
CA THR A 380 15.35 9.73 -2.11
C THR A 380 15.50 10.15 -3.56
N ALA A 381 16.65 10.73 -3.94
CA ALA A 381 16.95 11.09 -5.33
C ALA A 381 16.73 9.89 -6.27
N LYS A 382 15.90 10.08 -7.31
CA LYS A 382 15.52 9.06 -8.31
C LYS A 382 14.63 7.90 -7.80
N ASN A 383 14.11 7.98 -6.60
CA ASN A 383 13.24 6.91 -6.04
C ASN A 383 11.74 7.10 -6.35
N GLY A 384 11.36 8.10 -7.11
CA GLY A 384 9.96 8.36 -7.39
C GLY A 384 9.27 9.16 -6.29
N ILE A 385 7.97 8.91 -6.06
CA ILE A 385 7.12 9.69 -5.15
C ILE A 385 7.40 9.36 -3.67
N PHE A 386 7.67 8.11 -3.37
CA PHE A 386 7.84 7.62 -2.01
C PHE A 386 9.31 7.67 -1.57
N GLY A 387 9.49 7.77 -0.26
CA GLY A 387 10.79 7.78 0.38
C GLY A 387 10.77 7.00 1.68
N TYR A 388 11.10 7.66 2.78
CA TYR A 388 11.14 7.08 4.12
C TYR A 388 9.80 7.22 4.85
N ASP A 389 8.70 7.09 4.15
CA ASP A 389 7.37 7.24 4.72
C ASP A 389 6.86 5.90 5.27
N SER A 390 6.01 5.93 6.28
CA SER A 390 5.27 4.75 6.71
C SER A 390 4.16 4.44 5.71
N HIS A 391 3.66 3.20 5.70
CA HIS A 391 2.58 2.82 4.80
C HIS A 391 1.53 1.99 5.54
N TYR A 392 1.74 0.70 5.76
CA TYR A 392 0.83 -0.14 6.55
C TYR A 392 1.50 -0.63 7.82
N CYS A 393 0.76 -0.56 8.92
CA CYS A 393 1.14 -1.18 10.18
C CYS A 393 0.11 -2.22 10.60
N THR A 394 0.55 -3.28 11.26
CA THR A 394 -0.31 -4.34 11.79
C THR A 394 0.03 -4.59 13.25
N LEU A 395 -0.99 -4.64 14.09
CA LEU A 395 -0.88 -5.06 15.48
C LEU A 395 -0.76 -6.59 15.55
N ASP A 396 0.00 -7.12 16.50
CA ASP A 396 0.10 -8.56 16.70
C ASP A 396 -1.24 -9.20 17.14
N ARG A 397 -2.14 -8.38 17.69
CA ARG A 397 -3.53 -8.75 18.05
C ARG A 397 -4.38 -7.49 18.25
N PRO A 398 -5.70 -7.56 18.05
CA PRO A 398 -6.56 -6.38 18.13
C PRO A 398 -6.90 -5.92 19.56
N ALA A 399 -6.71 -6.79 20.56
CA ALA A 399 -6.91 -6.47 21.96
C ALA A 399 -5.62 -6.70 22.74
N ASP A 400 -5.24 -5.73 23.58
CA ASP A 400 -4.02 -5.72 24.38
C ASP A 400 -2.78 -6.06 23.54
N PRO A 401 -2.52 -5.32 22.43
CA PRO A 401 -1.41 -5.61 21.54
C PRO A 401 -0.08 -5.40 22.27
N THR A 402 0.89 -6.29 21.97
CA THR A 402 2.25 -6.14 22.50
C THR A 402 3.21 -5.58 21.49
N ALA A 403 2.95 -5.81 20.19
CA ALA A 403 3.83 -5.39 19.11
C ALA A 403 3.06 -4.79 17.93
N LEU A 404 3.76 -3.89 17.24
CA LEU A 404 3.33 -3.25 16.01
C LEU A 404 4.41 -3.49 14.95
N ALA A 405 4.05 -4.09 13.82
CA ALA A 405 4.94 -4.23 12.67
C ALA A 405 4.45 -3.34 11.51
N CYS A 406 5.35 -2.57 10.92
CA CYS A 406 5.04 -1.62 9.86
C CYS A 406 5.90 -1.85 8.62
N GLY A 407 5.28 -1.79 7.45
CA GLY A 407 5.97 -1.44 6.22
C GLY A 407 6.28 0.05 6.25
N TRP A 408 7.58 0.38 6.18
CA TRP A 408 8.06 1.77 6.26
C TRP A 408 8.80 2.14 4.98
N ILE A 409 8.14 1.90 3.89
CA ILE A 409 8.56 2.03 2.49
C ILE A 409 10.07 1.77 2.32
N GLN A 410 10.89 2.80 2.12
CA GLN A 410 12.34 2.66 1.89
C GLN A 410 13.13 2.26 3.15
N SER A 411 12.57 2.45 4.35
CA SER A 411 13.17 1.97 5.60
C SER A 411 12.94 0.48 5.84
N GLY A 412 12.20 -0.21 4.97
CA GLY A 412 11.88 -1.63 5.11
C GLY A 412 10.81 -1.92 6.16
N ILE A 413 10.89 -3.08 6.79
CA ILE A 413 9.96 -3.51 7.85
C ILE A 413 10.50 -3.09 9.21
N ARG A 414 9.66 -2.45 10.02
CA ARG A 414 9.96 -1.94 11.36
C ARG A 414 9.04 -2.57 12.39
N VAL A 415 9.56 -3.01 13.52
CA VAL A 415 8.77 -3.65 14.58
C VAL A 415 9.01 -2.96 15.90
N PHE A 416 7.92 -2.63 16.58
CA PHE A 416 7.92 -1.85 17.82
C PHE A 416 7.25 -2.63 18.96
N ASP A 417 7.82 -2.57 20.15
CA ASP A 417 7.16 -2.91 21.42
C ASP A 417 6.24 -1.74 21.77
N ILE A 418 4.96 -2.03 21.91
CA ILE A 418 3.92 -1.05 22.22
C ILE A 418 3.13 -1.39 23.48
N ARG A 419 3.64 -2.27 24.37
CA ARG A 419 3.00 -2.60 25.66
C ARG A 419 2.81 -1.37 26.55
N ASP A 420 3.64 -0.35 26.37
CA ASP A 420 3.38 1.00 26.87
C ASP A 420 3.15 1.92 25.67
N LEU A 421 1.89 2.25 25.40
CA LEU A 421 1.49 3.08 24.27
C LEU A 421 2.11 4.49 24.30
N THR A 422 2.57 4.94 25.49
CA THR A 422 3.22 6.25 25.66
C THR A 422 4.73 6.20 25.42
N ARG A 423 5.33 5.01 25.43
CA ARG A 423 6.78 4.78 25.28
C ARG A 423 7.11 3.64 24.33
N PRO A 424 6.62 3.67 23.09
CA PRO A 424 6.97 2.66 22.12
C PRO A 424 8.48 2.67 21.86
N ARG A 425 9.05 1.49 21.57
CA ARG A 425 10.46 1.34 21.21
C ARG A 425 10.61 0.35 20.08
N GLU A 426 11.52 0.60 19.17
CA GLU A 426 11.86 -0.36 18.14
C GLU A 426 12.57 -1.58 18.76
N ILE A 427 12.20 -2.78 18.33
CA ILE A 427 12.76 -4.04 18.83
C ILE A 427 13.42 -4.87 17.73
N ALA A 428 13.00 -4.69 16.49
CA ALA A 428 13.55 -5.40 15.34
C ALA A 428 13.28 -4.64 14.04
N TYR A 429 14.09 -4.90 13.02
CA TYR A 429 13.82 -4.43 11.66
C TYR A 429 14.47 -5.33 10.61
N PHE A 430 13.90 -5.28 9.40
CA PHE A 430 14.45 -5.91 8.22
C PHE A 430 14.26 -4.98 7.00
N ASN A 431 15.36 -4.48 6.47
CA ASN A 431 15.37 -3.74 5.21
C ASN A 431 15.96 -4.66 4.13
N PRO A 432 15.16 -5.09 3.15
CA PRO A 432 15.58 -6.14 2.22
C PRO A 432 16.72 -5.69 1.31
N PRO A 433 17.47 -6.65 0.72
CA PRO A 433 18.53 -6.35 -0.23
C PRO A 433 18.03 -5.54 -1.42
N ALA A 434 18.77 -4.50 -1.78
CA ALA A 434 18.52 -3.72 -2.99
C ALA A 434 18.65 -4.55 -4.26
N GLN A 435 17.91 -4.20 -5.31
CA GLN A 435 17.87 -4.89 -6.60
C GLN A 435 18.62 -4.11 -7.69
N VAL A 436 19.82 -3.67 -7.39
CA VAL A 436 20.65 -2.88 -8.33
C VAL A 436 20.86 -3.63 -9.65
N GLY A 437 20.60 -2.96 -10.75
CA GLY A 437 20.71 -3.52 -12.09
C GLY A 437 19.49 -4.29 -12.59
N GLN A 438 18.40 -4.35 -11.81
CA GLN A 438 17.15 -5.03 -12.19
C GLN A 438 16.11 -4.12 -12.86
N ARG A 439 16.46 -2.89 -13.19
CA ARG A 439 15.56 -1.92 -13.81
C ARG A 439 14.73 -2.49 -14.96
N GLY A 440 13.43 -2.20 -14.95
CA GLY A 440 12.50 -2.60 -15.99
C GLY A 440 12.21 -4.10 -16.12
N ARG A 441 12.76 -4.94 -15.23
CA ARG A 441 12.54 -6.39 -15.21
C ARG A 441 11.42 -6.83 -14.29
N LEU A 442 11.11 -6.02 -13.27
CA LEU A 442 10.08 -6.31 -12.27
C LEU A 442 8.77 -5.62 -12.68
N VAL A 443 8.08 -6.23 -13.62
CA VAL A 443 6.86 -5.65 -14.22
C VAL A 443 5.71 -5.46 -13.25
N ASN A 444 5.75 -6.08 -12.09
CA ASN A 444 4.76 -5.94 -11.03
C ASN A 444 5.31 -5.19 -9.80
N SER A 445 6.49 -4.58 -9.86
CA SER A 445 7.01 -3.73 -8.79
C SER A 445 6.55 -2.29 -8.99
N ALA A 446 5.88 -1.69 -8.00
CA ALA A 446 5.53 -0.28 -8.02
C ALA A 446 6.79 0.58 -8.08
N HIS A 447 7.82 0.25 -7.30
CA HIS A 447 9.11 0.94 -7.28
C HIS A 447 9.82 0.92 -8.66
N ALA A 448 9.82 -0.24 -9.33
CA ALA A 448 10.46 -0.38 -10.65
C ALA A 448 9.68 0.33 -11.77
N PHE A 449 8.41 0.64 -11.57
CA PHE A 449 7.50 1.16 -12.58
C PHE A 449 6.96 2.56 -12.32
N VAL A 450 7.43 3.30 -11.35
CA VAL A 450 6.87 4.62 -11.06
C VAL A 450 7.13 5.61 -12.20
N PRO A 451 6.21 5.78 -13.16
CA PRO A 451 6.32 6.82 -14.20
C PRO A 451 5.92 8.20 -13.67
N PHE A 452 5.39 8.27 -12.42
CA PHE A 452 4.73 9.46 -11.87
C PHE A 452 5.61 10.23 -10.87
N GLY A 453 6.77 9.70 -10.52
CA GLY A 453 7.52 10.12 -9.35
C GLY A 453 7.94 11.58 -9.31
N GLY A 454 8.39 12.14 -10.43
CA GLY A 454 8.98 13.46 -10.43
C GLY A 454 8.02 14.58 -10.10
N TYR A 455 6.86 14.58 -10.72
CA TYR A 455 5.92 15.70 -10.60
C TYR A 455 5.27 15.77 -9.20
N PHE A 456 4.86 14.64 -8.66
CA PHE A 456 4.20 14.61 -7.35
C PHE A 456 5.17 14.78 -6.20
N SER A 457 6.37 14.28 -6.32
CA SER A 457 7.34 14.42 -5.25
C SER A 457 7.77 15.87 -5.02
N ASP A 458 7.72 16.72 -6.04
CA ASP A 458 7.98 18.15 -5.89
C ASP A 458 6.83 18.87 -5.16
N ILE A 459 5.60 18.36 -5.28
CA ILE A 459 4.42 18.93 -4.62
C ILE A 459 4.29 18.42 -3.17
N VAL A 460 4.48 17.12 -2.93
CA VAL A 460 4.17 16.48 -1.64
C VAL A 460 5.37 16.26 -0.73
N ASN A 461 6.59 16.27 -1.28
CA ASN A 461 7.83 16.17 -0.52
C ASN A 461 8.65 17.43 -0.75
N ASP A 462 8.34 18.49 -0.05
CA ASP A 462 9.14 19.73 -0.08
C ASP A 462 10.49 19.51 0.61
N TYR A 463 11.41 18.83 -0.08
CA TYR A 463 12.76 18.60 0.39
C TYR A 463 13.69 19.65 -0.22
N PRO A 464 14.20 20.59 0.57
CA PRO A 464 15.13 21.60 0.08
C PRO A 464 16.37 20.98 -0.59
N GLY A 465 16.70 21.45 -1.78
CA GLY A 465 17.89 21.00 -2.52
C GLY A 465 17.71 19.64 -3.22
N LYS A 466 16.49 19.16 -3.35
CA LYS A 466 16.14 17.95 -4.05
C LYS A 466 16.44 18.05 -5.55
N PRO A 467 17.20 17.12 -6.14
CA PRO A 467 17.31 17.04 -7.58
C PRO A 467 15.94 16.67 -8.18
N PRO A 468 15.65 17.06 -9.43
CA PRO A 468 14.44 16.61 -10.11
C PRO A 468 14.38 15.08 -10.10
N ILE A 469 13.33 14.52 -9.50
CA ILE A 469 13.27 13.12 -9.08
C ILE A 469 13.07 12.18 -10.26
N TYR A 470 12.41 12.64 -11.30
CA TYR A 470 12.05 11.76 -12.39
C TYR A 470 12.90 12.02 -13.64
N THR A 471 13.85 11.13 -13.88
CA THR A 471 14.62 11.07 -15.14
C THR A 471 14.14 9.98 -16.10
N GLY A 472 13.04 9.29 -15.79
CA GLY A 472 12.57 8.12 -16.51
C GLY A 472 13.24 6.80 -16.08
N GLU A 473 14.11 6.85 -15.08
CA GLU A 473 14.83 5.71 -14.54
C GLU A 473 14.65 5.63 -13.03
N THR A 474 14.15 4.49 -12.54
CA THR A 474 14.03 4.21 -11.12
C THR A 474 15.36 3.71 -10.57
N ASP A 475 15.77 4.23 -9.43
CA ASP A 475 16.94 3.77 -8.70
C ASP A 475 16.52 2.67 -7.71
N MET A 476 16.75 1.41 -8.07
CA MET A 476 16.39 0.23 -7.25
C MET A 476 17.47 -0.10 -6.19
N THR A 477 18.18 0.89 -5.67
CA THR A 477 19.22 0.72 -4.64
C THR A 477 18.68 0.69 -3.21
N ALA A 478 17.37 0.86 -3.04
CA ALA A 478 16.60 0.54 -1.85
C ALA A 478 15.26 -0.04 -2.29
N ASP A 479 14.69 -1.00 -1.56
CA ASP A 479 13.37 -1.56 -1.85
C ASP A 479 12.26 -0.74 -1.19
N TRP A 480 11.03 -0.92 -1.65
CA TRP A 480 9.84 -0.39 -1.02
C TRP A 480 9.04 -1.50 -0.35
N CYS A 481 8.87 -1.42 0.97
CA CYS A 481 8.07 -2.35 1.74
C CYS A 481 6.76 -1.66 2.14
N MET A 482 5.71 -1.87 1.36
CA MET A 482 4.44 -1.15 1.47
C MET A 482 3.32 -2.01 2.08
N SER A 483 3.41 -3.34 1.97
CA SER A 483 2.36 -4.26 2.40
C SER A 483 2.24 -4.36 3.92
N PRO A 484 1.02 -4.63 4.45
CA PRO A 484 0.82 -4.91 5.87
C PRO A 484 1.53 -6.22 6.26
N PRO A 485 2.43 -6.20 7.28
CA PRO A 485 3.02 -7.42 7.81
C PRO A 485 1.99 -8.29 8.52
N ARG A 486 2.15 -9.64 8.53
CA ARG A 486 1.31 -10.55 9.31
C ARG A 486 2.17 -11.33 10.30
N PHE A 487 1.85 -11.21 11.60
CA PHE A 487 2.46 -12.00 12.66
C PHE A 487 1.99 -13.46 12.63
N ASP A 488 2.91 -14.40 12.88
CA ASP A 488 2.65 -15.84 12.96
C ASP A 488 3.66 -16.50 13.91
N GLY A 489 3.35 -16.54 15.19
CA GLY A 489 4.27 -16.99 16.23
C GLY A 489 5.54 -16.14 16.26
N ASP A 490 6.70 -16.76 16.08
CA ASP A 490 8.01 -16.09 16.00
C ASP A 490 8.35 -15.60 14.57
N ARG A 491 7.39 -15.65 13.65
CA ARG A 491 7.56 -15.30 12.23
C ARG A 491 6.80 -14.04 11.86
N LEU A 492 7.22 -13.43 10.77
CA LEU A 492 6.55 -12.30 10.15
C LEU A 492 6.49 -12.52 8.64
N TRP A 493 5.28 -12.56 8.10
CA TRP A 493 5.00 -12.63 6.68
C TRP A 493 4.91 -11.22 6.13
N VAL A 494 5.72 -10.91 5.13
CA VAL A 494 5.76 -9.57 4.52
C VAL A 494 5.96 -9.69 3.01
N SER A 495 5.61 -8.64 2.27
CA SER A 495 6.03 -8.48 0.89
C SER A 495 6.54 -7.07 0.64
N CYS A 496 7.57 -6.98 -0.21
CA CYS A 496 8.17 -5.72 -0.62
C CYS A 496 8.22 -5.67 -2.15
N ASP A 497 8.19 -4.49 -2.73
CA ASP A 497 7.92 -4.31 -4.16
C ASP A 497 8.97 -4.99 -5.05
N ASP A 498 10.25 -4.86 -4.71
CA ASP A 498 11.33 -5.42 -5.51
C ASP A 498 11.74 -6.83 -5.09
N ASN A 499 11.54 -7.20 -3.84
CA ASN A 499 11.90 -8.51 -3.31
C ASN A 499 10.74 -9.52 -3.34
N GLY A 500 9.50 -9.07 -3.57
CA GLY A 500 8.32 -9.93 -3.62
C GLY A 500 7.95 -10.48 -2.24
N ALA A 501 7.62 -11.78 -2.18
CA ALA A 501 7.21 -12.46 -0.95
C ALA A 501 8.40 -12.79 -0.06
N LEU A 502 8.30 -12.47 1.23
CA LEU A 502 9.33 -12.68 2.24
C LEU A 502 8.72 -13.37 3.46
N LEU A 503 9.44 -14.33 4.04
CA LEU A 503 9.17 -14.89 5.35
C LEU A 503 10.36 -14.60 6.26
N LEU A 504 10.10 -13.86 7.33
CA LEU A 504 11.09 -13.46 8.32
C LEU A 504 10.88 -14.24 9.62
N ARG A 505 11.93 -14.38 10.44
CA ARG A 505 11.86 -14.89 11.80
C ARG A 505 12.53 -13.93 12.76
N PHE A 506 11.92 -13.74 13.92
CA PHE A 506 12.52 -12.98 15.01
C PHE A 506 13.66 -13.77 15.66
N THR A 507 14.72 -13.08 16.02
CA THR A 507 15.91 -13.65 16.70
C THR A 507 16.15 -12.90 18.00
N ASN A 508 17.10 -13.40 18.81
CA ASN A 508 17.53 -12.76 20.05
C ASN A 508 16.39 -12.48 21.06
N GLY A 509 15.29 -13.23 20.99
CA GLY A 509 14.14 -13.04 21.85
C GLY A 509 13.41 -11.71 21.68
N ALA A 510 13.54 -11.04 20.52
CA ALA A 510 12.91 -9.76 20.27
C ALA A 510 11.38 -9.86 20.22
N TYR A 511 10.83 -10.98 19.78
CA TYR A 511 9.40 -11.29 19.77
C TYR A 511 9.19 -12.82 19.73
N PRO A 512 8.11 -13.40 20.31
CA PRO A 512 7.04 -12.75 21.11
C PRO A 512 7.54 -12.06 22.39
N LEU A 513 6.94 -10.94 22.73
CA LEU A 513 7.22 -10.23 23.97
C LEU A 513 6.55 -10.96 25.14
N ARG A 514 7.32 -11.17 26.22
CA ARG A 514 6.86 -11.82 27.46
C ARG A 514 6.39 -10.81 28.49
#